data_8b5e9216fc020b5219dfcd0af66c3c92
#
_entry.id   8b5e9216fc020b5219dfcd0af66c3c92
#
_cell.length_a   1.000
_cell.length_b   1.000
_cell.length_c   1.000
_cell.angle_alpha   90.00
_cell.angle_beta   90.00
_cell.angle_gamma   90.00
#
_symmetry.space_group_name_H-M   'P 1'
#
loop_
_entity.id
_entity.type
_entity.pdbx_description
1 polymer ?
#
loop_
_entity_poly.entity_id
_entity_poly.type
_entity_poly.pdbx_seq_one_letter_code
_entity_poly.pdbx_strand_id
1 'polypeptide(L)'
;MELNGTIDADMQMSGRLSYIEKEEYERMQASGTIGLTGMKLKMKDMPDVEIKKSLFTFTPKYLQLSETTVNIGKNDITADSRFENYIGYALKGTTLKGNLNIRSNYFNLNDFMAASADEATASETASTDSVATAATGIMEVPRNIDFQMDANLKQVLFDKMSFNNMNGKLVVKDGKVDMKNLSMNTMGGNVVMNGYYSTANVKKPEMKAGFKLSNIGFAQAYKELDMVQKMAPIFENLKGNFSGSINVLTDLDAAMSPVLNTMQGDGSFPRATLV
;
A
#
# COMPACT_ATOMS: atom_id res chain seq x y z
N MET A 1 -17.15 21.17 0.02
CA MET A 1 -16.30 20.57 1.06
C MET A 1 -16.90 20.91 2.39
N GLU A 2 -17.25 19.92 3.20
CA GLU A 2 -17.73 20.09 4.57
C GLU A 2 -16.68 19.47 5.50
N LEU A 3 -16.27 20.24 6.53
CA LEU A 3 -15.30 19.81 7.52
C LEU A 3 -15.90 20.04 8.91
N ASN A 4 -16.06 18.97 9.68
CA ASN A 4 -16.56 18.98 11.05
C ASN A 4 -15.62 18.14 11.93
N GLY A 5 -15.52 18.49 13.22
CA GLY A 5 -14.73 17.73 14.18
C GLY A 5 -14.02 18.64 15.18
N THR A 6 -13.19 18.03 16.03
CA THR A 6 -12.42 18.74 17.06
C THR A 6 -10.93 18.57 16.79
N ILE A 7 -10.19 19.66 16.94
CA ILE A 7 -8.72 19.70 16.89
C ILE A 7 -8.24 20.24 18.22
N ASP A 8 -7.44 19.45 18.93
CA ASP A 8 -6.73 19.84 20.14
C ASP A 8 -5.24 19.95 19.82
N ALA A 9 -4.62 21.08 20.11
CA ALA A 9 -3.21 21.29 19.80
C ALA A 9 -2.47 21.89 20.99
N ASP A 10 -1.38 21.26 21.38
CA ASP A 10 -0.39 21.77 22.32
C ASP A 10 0.97 21.81 21.62
N MET A 11 1.46 23.03 21.35
CA MET A 11 2.64 23.23 20.53
C MET A 11 3.60 24.21 21.21
N GLN A 12 4.86 23.83 21.25
CA GLN A 12 5.96 24.68 21.72
C GLN A 12 6.97 24.85 20.61
N MET A 13 7.36 26.09 20.34
CA MET A 13 8.39 26.39 19.36
C MET A 13 9.36 27.43 19.93
N SER A 14 10.66 27.12 19.85
CA SER A 14 11.72 28.07 20.16
C SER A 14 12.89 27.93 19.18
N GLY A 15 13.55 29.04 18.89
CA GLY A 15 14.68 29.04 17.96
C GLY A 15 15.07 30.47 17.58
N ARG A 16 16.12 30.62 16.83
CA ARG A 16 16.54 31.89 16.27
C ARG A 16 15.92 32.04 14.88
N LEU A 17 15.46 33.25 14.55
CA LEU A 17 14.92 33.55 13.24
C LEU A 17 15.92 33.23 12.10
N SER A 18 17.23 33.46 12.38
CA SER A 18 18.31 33.10 11.46
C SER A 18 18.41 31.62 11.10
N TYR A 19 17.82 30.71 11.89
CA TYR A 19 17.75 29.29 11.54
C TYR A 19 16.73 29.05 10.41
N ILE A 20 15.64 29.82 10.40
CA ILE A 20 14.64 29.78 9.32
C ILE A 20 15.27 30.34 8.05
N GLU A 21 15.92 31.52 8.13
CA GLU A 21 16.58 32.18 6.99
C GLU A 21 17.71 31.34 6.35
N LYS A 22 18.39 30.52 7.16
CA LYS A 22 19.46 29.61 6.71
C LYS A 22 19.00 28.19 6.43
N GLU A 23 17.70 27.93 6.49
CA GLU A 23 17.11 26.59 6.31
C GLU A 23 17.67 25.53 7.29
N GLU A 24 18.14 25.97 8.47
CA GLU A 24 18.66 25.12 9.54
C GLU A 24 17.51 24.66 10.47
N TYR A 25 16.44 24.12 9.91
CA TYR A 25 15.19 23.80 10.64
C TYR A 25 15.39 22.76 11.73
N GLU A 26 16.36 21.85 11.61
CA GLU A 26 16.72 20.88 12.63
C GLU A 26 17.28 21.52 13.93
N ARG A 27 17.68 22.78 13.87
CA ARG A 27 18.10 23.58 15.02
C ARG A 27 16.95 24.30 15.73
N MET A 28 15.78 24.34 15.11
CA MET A 28 14.54 24.80 15.74
C MET A 28 14.05 23.73 16.72
N GLN A 29 13.70 24.17 17.92
CA GLN A 29 13.02 23.31 18.88
C GLN A 29 11.51 23.48 18.70
N ALA A 30 10.93 22.65 17.87
CA ALA A 30 9.49 22.60 17.66
C ALA A 30 9.00 21.22 18.11
N SER A 31 8.13 21.19 19.09
CA SER A 31 7.54 19.94 19.58
C SER A 31 6.10 20.19 20.04
N GLY A 32 5.33 19.13 20.04
CA GLY A 32 3.95 19.21 20.49
C GLY A 32 3.12 18.01 20.05
N THR A 33 1.84 18.16 20.32
CA THR A 33 0.81 17.20 19.93
C THR A 33 -0.32 17.90 19.21
N ILE A 34 -0.90 17.18 18.23
CA ILE A 34 -2.15 17.58 17.58
C ILE A 34 -3.08 16.38 17.64
N GLY A 35 -4.15 16.51 18.39
CA GLY A 35 -5.24 15.52 18.47
C GLY A 35 -6.36 15.86 17.51
N LEU A 36 -6.82 14.88 16.75
CA LEU A 36 -8.01 14.99 15.91
C LEU A 36 -9.07 14.04 16.44
N THR A 37 -10.30 14.51 16.60
CA THR A 37 -11.43 13.69 17.08
C THR A 37 -12.68 13.99 16.27
N GLY A 38 -13.30 12.93 15.74
CA GLY A 38 -14.57 13.00 15.02
C GLY A 38 -14.53 13.86 13.76
N MET A 39 -13.34 13.99 13.13
CA MET A 39 -13.19 14.79 11.91
C MET A 39 -13.88 14.09 10.76
N LYS A 40 -14.80 14.81 10.10
CA LYS A 40 -15.52 14.36 8.92
C LYS A 40 -15.21 15.27 7.76
N LEU A 41 -14.72 14.66 6.68
CA LEU A 41 -14.39 15.34 5.44
C LEU A 41 -15.24 14.74 4.32
N LYS A 42 -16.09 15.57 3.72
CA LYS A 42 -16.87 15.23 2.54
C LYS A 42 -16.33 16.00 1.35
N MET A 43 -15.88 15.31 0.33
CA MET A 43 -15.45 15.87 -0.94
C MET A 43 -16.35 15.32 -2.06
N LYS A 44 -16.52 16.12 -3.10
CA LYS A 44 -17.24 15.67 -4.29
C LYS A 44 -16.40 14.59 -4.96
N ASP A 45 -17.05 13.51 -5.38
CA ASP A 45 -16.43 12.40 -6.15
C ASP A 45 -15.36 11.58 -5.38
N MET A 46 -15.28 11.71 -4.05
CA MET A 46 -14.42 10.89 -3.19
C MET A 46 -15.22 10.22 -2.07
N PRO A 47 -14.81 9.04 -1.60
CA PRO A 47 -15.44 8.43 -0.43
C PRO A 47 -15.37 9.36 0.79
N ASP A 48 -16.42 9.38 1.61
CA ASP A 48 -16.43 10.11 2.88
C ASP A 48 -15.28 9.65 3.76
N VAL A 49 -14.51 10.59 4.29
CA VAL A 49 -13.41 10.33 5.23
C VAL A 49 -13.84 10.73 6.63
N GLU A 50 -13.76 9.81 7.57
CA GLU A 50 -14.02 10.05 8.98
C GLU A 50 -12.80 9.64 9.82
N ILE A 51 -12.11 10.62 10.41
CA ILE A 51 -11.07 10.38 11.40
C ILE A 51 -11.75 10.32 12.75
N LYS A 52 -11.96 9.11 13.27
CA LYS A 52 -12.58 8.93 14.61
C LYS A 52 -11.67 9.47 15.70
N LYS A 53 -10.39 9.13 15.62
CA LYS A 53 -9.34 9.60 16.50
C LYS A 53 -8.00 9.55 15.78
N SER A 54 -7.14 10.52 16.05
CA SER A 54 -5.74 10.50 15.64
C SER A 54 -4.94 11.43 16.54
N LEU A 55 -3.76 10.97 16.96
CA LEU A 55 -2.81 11.76 17.74
C LEU A 55 -1.49 11.86 16.97
N PHE A 56 -1.14 13.08 16.58
CA PHE A 56 0.15 13.43 16.03
C PHE A 56 1.06 13.96 17.14
N THR A 57 2.22 13.39 17.30
CA THR A 57 3.29 13.91 18.15
C THR A 57 4.46 14.28 17.26
N PHE A 58 4.93 15.51 17.34
CA PHE A 58 6.05 15.95 16.52
C PHE A 58 7.16 16.54 17.38
N THR A 59 8.39 16.32 16.95
CA THR A 59 9.62 16.84 17.51
C THR A 59 10.57 17.15 16.34
N PRO A 60 11.68 17.87 16.52
CA PRO A 60 12.65 18.06 15.42
C PRO A 60 13.20 16.74 14.85
N LYS A 61 13.13 15.64 15.59
CA LYS A 61 13.69 14.34 15.20
C LYS A 61 12.70 13.40 14.55
N TYR A 62 11.43 13.45 14.94
CA TYR A 62 10.41 12.53 14.43
C TYR A 62 9.00 13.13 14.45
N LEU A 63 8.18 12.62 13.58
CA LEU A 63 6.72 12.73 13.58
C LEU A 63 6.15 11.36 13.90
N GLN A 64 5.32 11.26 14.91
CA GLN A 64 4.63 10.02 15.30
C GLN A 64 3.13 10.19 15.12
N LEU A 65 2.50 9.21 14.51
CA LEU A 65 1.07 9.04 14.39
C LEU A 65 0.66 7.88 15.30
N SER A 66 -0.23 8.12 16.23
CA SER A 66 -0.70 7.09 17.17
C SER A 66 -2.22 7.17 17.34
N GLU A 67 -2.80 6.07 17.82
CA GLU A 67 -4.24 5.95 18.07
C GLU A 67 -5.11 6.34 16.87
N THR A 68 -4.57 6.21 15.66
CA THR A 68 -5.28 6.66 14.46
C THR A 68 -6.30 5.62 14.03
N THR A 69 -7.56 6.05 13.99
CA THR A 69 -8.65 5.25 13.45
C THR A 69 -9.41 6.09 12.44
N VAL A 70 -9.41 5.64 11.19
CA VAL A 70 -9.99 6.35 10.05
C VAL A 70 -10.94 5.41 9.31
N ASN A 71 -12.10 5.90 8.93
CA ASN A 71 -12.96 5.26 7.95
C ASN A 71 -12.87 6.05 6.63
N ILE A 72 -12.73 5.33 5.51
CA ILE A 72 -12.78 5.89 4.16
C ILE A 72 -13.86 5.11 3.41
N GLY A 73 -15.05 5.70 3.28
CA GLY A 73 -16.24 4.97 2.87
C GLY A 73 -16.54 3.81 3.83
N LYS A 74 -16.47 2.58 3.35
CA LYS A 74 -16.65 1.36 4.15
C LYS A 74 -15.33 0.83 4.75
N ASN A 75 -14.20 1.35 4.31
CA ASN A 75 -12.89 0.88 4.73
C ASN A 75 -12.57 1.40 6.13
N ASP A 76 -12.28 0.51 7.06
CA ASP A 76 -11.82 0.83 8.41
C ASP A 76 -10.31 0.66 8.51
N ILE A 77 -9.61 1.68 8.95
CA ILE A 77 -8.17 1.69 9.04
C ILE A 77 -7.76 2.10 10.45
N THR A 78 -6.97 1.28 11.11
CA THR A 78 -6.25 1.65 12.32
C THR A 78 -4.76 1.67 12.01
N ALA A 79 -4.08 2.76 12.33
CA ALA A 79 -2.69 2.96 11.97
C ALA A 79 -1.88 3.57 13.11
N ASP A 80 -0.66 3.07 13.27
CA ASP A 80 0.38 3.65 14.11
C ASP A 80 1.65 3.78 13.25
N SER A 81 2.29 4.95 13.29
CA SER A 81 3.50 5.18 12.52
C SER A 81 4.48 6.08 13.23
N ARG A 82 5.75 5.99 12.82
CA ARG A 82 6.79 6.94 13.21
C ARG A 82 7.66 7.24 12.01
N PHE A 83 7.84 8.52 11.74
CA PHE A 83 8.63 9.04 10.65
C PHE A 83 9.82 9.80 11.21
N GLU A 84 11.00 9.48 10.74
CA GLU A 84 12.25 10.16 11.07
C GLU A 84 12.73 10.95 9.87
N ASN A 85 13.45 12.04 10.11
CA ASN A 85 13.94 12.94 9.07
C ASN A 85 12.81 13.59 8.22
N TYR A 86 11.63 13.75 8.79
CA TYR A 86 10.46 14.28 8.06
C TYR A 86 10.66 15.74 7.63
N ILE A 87 11.38 16.56 8.43
CA ILE A 87 11.71 17.95 8.08
C ILE A 87 12.67 17.99 6.89
N GLY A 88 13.73 17.20 6.93
CA GLY A 88 14.68 17.10 5.82
C GLY A 88 14.03 16.56 4.55
N TYR A 89 13.10 15.63 4.67
CA TYR A 89 12.31 15.14 3.55
C TYR A 89 11.45 16.25 2.92
N ALA A 90 10.68 16.96 3.76
CA ALA A 90 9.75 17.99 3.28
C ALA A 90 10.44 19.22 2.66
N LEU A 91 11.61 19.59 3.17
CA LEU A 91 12.27 20.85 2.77
C LEU A 91 13.46 20.65 1.85
N LYS A 92 14.11 19.49 1.89
CA LYS A 92 15.35 19.21 1.14
C LYS A 92 15.25 17.93 0.29
N GLY A 93 14.09 17.26 0.25
CA GLY A 93 13.91 16.02 -0.51
C GLY A 93 14.79 14.86 -0.04
N THR A 94 15.32 14.90 1.19
CA THR A 94 16.17 13.84 1.74
C THR A 94 15.33 12.61 2.09
N THR A 95 15.96 11.49 2.40
CA THR A 95 15.23 10.23 2.64
C THR A 95 14.37 10.30 3.90
N LEU A 96 13.07 10.08 3.74
CA LEU A 96 12.13 9.83 4.82
C LEU A 96 12.31 8.39 5.31
N LYS A 97 12.55 8.23 6.61
CA LYS A 97 12.62 6.91 7.24
C LYS A 97 11.42 6.70 8.14
N GLY A 98 10.95 5.47 8.24
CA GLY A 98 9.84 5.22 9.13
C GLY A 98 9.31 3.81 9.14
N ASN A 99 8.30 3.66 9.98
CA ASN A 99 7.50 2.44 10.06
C ASN A 99 6.01 2.78 10.09
N LEU A 100 5.19 1.84 9.65
CA LEU A 100 3.74 1.89 9.70
C LEU A 100 3.21 0.52 10.12
N ASN A 101 2.39 0.49 11.15
CA ASN A 101 1.55 -0.67 11.45
C ASN A 101 0.14 -0.35 11.02
N ILE A 102 -0.41 -1.15 10.13
CA ILE A 102 -1.77 -0.97 9.64
C ILE A 102 -2.64 -2.19 9.98
N ARG A 103 -3.83 -1.93 10.47
CA ARG A 103 -4.86 -2.93 10.75
C ARG A 103 -6.19 -2.51 10.15
N SER A 104 -6.92 -3.46 9.61
CA SER A 104 -8.26 -3.22 9.07
C SER A 104 -9.09 -4.48 9.20
N ASN A 105 -10.39 -4.33 9.47
CA ASN A 105 -11.33 -5.45 9.39
C ASN A 105 -11.85 -5.61 7.97
N TYR A 106 -12.01 -4.51 7.23
CA TYR A 106 -12.49 -4.49 5.86
C TYR A 106 -11.73 -3.45 5.03
N PHE A 107 -11.07 -3.88 3.97
CA PHE A 107 -10.28 -3.03 3.09
C PHE A 107 -10.55 -3.38 1.62
N ASN A 108 -11.28 -2.51 0.92
CA ASN A 108 -11.58 -2.68 -0.50
C ASN A 108 -10.62 -1.83 -1.33
N LEU A 109 -9.60 -2.47 -1.91
CA LEU A 109 -8.62 -1.81 -2.77
C LEU A 109 -9.26 -1.17 -4.01
N ASN A 110 -10.38 -1.71 -4.51
CA ASN A 110 -11.05 -1.17 -5.69
C ASN A 110 -11.54 0.26 -5.47
N ASP A 111 -11.93 0.62 -4.24
CA ASP A 111 -12.40 1.98 -3.91
C ASP A 111 -11.27 3.02 -4.08
N PHE A 112 -10.01 2.64 -3.89
CA PHE A 112 -8.85 3.51 -4.03
C PHE A 112 -8.32 3.56 -5.48
N MET A 113 -8.45 2.47 -6.22
CA MET A 113 -8.04 2.43 -7.63
C MET A 113 -8.98 3.26 -8.51
N ALA A 114 -10.29 3.25 -8.24
CA ALA A 114 -11.26 4.07 -8.94
C ALA A 114 -10.99 5.58 -8.74
N ALA A 115 -10.72 6.00 -7.50
CA ALA A 115 -10.42 7.39 -7.18
C ALA A 115 -9.13 7.91 -7.89
N SER A 116 -8.12 7.05 -8.05
CA SER A 116 -6.88 7.40 -8.75
C SER A 116 -7.07 7.57 -10.27
N ALA A 117 -8.05 6.91 -10.86
CA ALA A 117 -8.35 7.02 -12.29
C ALA A 117 -9.06 8.35 -12.64
N ASP A 118 -9.89 8.86 -11.73
CA ASP A 118 -10.64 10.11 -11.94
C ASP A 118 -9.76 11.37 -11.73
N GLU A 119 -8.72 11.31 -10.91
CA GLU A 119 -7.77 12.43 -10.73
C GLU A 119 -6.86 12.64 -11.94
N ALA A 120 -6.64 11.63 -12.77
CA ALA A 120 -5.80 11.72 -13.97
C ALA A 120 -6.40 12.63 -15.07
N THR A 121 -7.67 13.02 -14.97
CA THR A 121 -8.36 13.88 -15.95
C THR A 121 -8.53 15.33 -15.51
N ALA A 122 -8.16 15.72 -14.29
CA ALA A 122 -8.52 17.03 -13.72
C ALA A 122 -7.38 17.96 -13.30
N SER A 123 -6.10 17.65 -13.52
CA SER A 123 -5.00 18.52 -13.05
C SER A 123 -3.90 18.76 -14.09
N GLU A 124 -4.20 19.60 -15.07
CA GLU A 124 -3.18 20.48 -15.67
C GLU A 124 -3.20 21.82 -14.90
N THR A 125 -2.46 21.97 -13.87
CA THR A 125 -1.79 23.19 -13.35
C THR A 125 -1.52 23.07 -11.86
N ALA A 126 -0.28 22.95 -11.53
CA ALA A 126 0.47 23.48 -10.40
C ALA A 126 1.46 22.48 -9.80
N SER A 127 2.68 22.86 -10.00
CA SER A 127 3.97 22.42 -9.50
C SER A 127 4.05 21.92 -8.06
N THR A 128 5.02 21.02 -7.93
CA THR A 128 5.91 20.63 -6.84
C THR A 128 5.53 19.42 -6.01
N ASP A 129 6.30 18.36 -6.29
CA ASP A 129 6.79 17.30 -5.40
C ASP A 129 5.86 16.79 -4.30
N SER A 130 5.15 15.75 -4.63
CA SER A 130 5.00 14.57 -3.74
C SER A 130 3.90 13.65 -4.23
N VAL A 131 4.28 12.39 -4.55
CA VAL A 131 3.43 11.20 -4.59
C VAL A 131 2.20 11.25 -5.50
N ALA A 132 2.30 10.47 -6.56
CA ALA A 132 1.27 10.05 -7.50
C ALA A 132 1.26 10.76 -8.85
N THR A 133 2.20 10.39 -9.69
CA THR A 133 2.02 10.57 -11.14
C THR A 133 1.26 9.35 -11.69
N ALA A 134 -0.03 9.32 -11.52
CA ALA A 134 -0.90 8.32 -12.15
C ALA A 134 -1.35 8.79 -13.54
N ALA A 135 -0.41 9.29 -14.36
CA ALA A 135 -0.71 9.66 -15.75
C ALA A 135 -0.30 8.60 -16.78
N THR A 136 0.29 7.49 -16.35
CA THR A 136 0.72 6.39 -17.23
C THR A 136 0.57 5.00 -16.60
N GLY A 137 -0.33 4.79 -15.65
CA GLY A 137 -0.58 3.48 -15.09
C GLY A 137 0.56 2.85 -14.26
N ILE A 138 1.80 3.29 -14.40
CA ILE A 138 2.94 2.78 -13.63
C ILE A 138 2.95 3.47 -12.26
N MET A 139 2.81 2.69 -11.20
CA MET A 139 2.96 3.18 -9.83
C MET A 139 4.45 3.30 -9.49
N GLU A 140 5.02 4.50 -9.64
CA GLU A 140 6.42 4.73 -9.32
C GLU A 140 6.66 4.63 -7.81
N VAL A 141 7.66 3.84 -7.41
CA VAL A 141 8.08 3.73 -6.02
C VAL A 141 9.10 4.82 -5.72
N PRO A 142 8.85 5.71 -4.75
CA PRO A 142 9.79 6.79 -4.44
C PRO A 142 11.16 6.26 -3.98
N ARG A 143 12.22 6.94 -4.42
CA ARG A 143 13.60 6.54 -4.06
C ARG A 143 14.06 7.12 -2.73
N ASN A 144 13.46 8.23 -2.33
CA ASN A 144 13.78 8.93 -1.09
C ASN A 144 12.89 8.50 0.09
N ILE A 145 12.49 7.22 0.09
CA ILE A 145 11.76 6.58 1.18
C ILE A 145 12.53 5.33 1.62
N ASP A 146 12.69 5.15 2.94
CA ASP A 146 13.17 3.93 3.59
C ASP A 146 12.15 3.56 4.68
N PHE A 147 11.21 2.71 4.33
CA PHE A 147 9.98 2.54 5.08
C PHE A 147 9.64 1.06 5.29
N GLN A 148 9.25 0.70 6.51
CA GLN A 148 8.72 -0.62 6.82
C GLN A 148 7.23 -0.53 7.14
N MET A 149 6.45 -1.41 6.56
CA MET A 149 5.03 -1.54 6.87
C MET A 149 4.71 -2.97 7.30
N ASP A 150 4.08 -3.10 8.46
CA ASP A 150 3.47 -4.34 8.93
C ASP A 150 1.96 -4.23 8.74
N ALA A 151 1.38 -5.15 7.97
CA ALA A 151 -0.05 -5.17 7.64
C ALA A 151 -0.74 -6.36 8.32
N ASN A 152 -1.93 -6.10 8.89
CA ASN A 152 -2.83 -7.12 9.40
C ASN A 152 -4.26 -6.76 9.01
N LEU A 153 -4.76 -7.37 7.94
CA LEU A 153 -6.02 -7.03 7.30
C LEU A 153 -6.92 -8.26 7.30
N LYS A 154 -8.08 -8.17 7.95
CA LYS A 154 -8.97 -9.34 8.08
C LYS A 154 -9.64 -9.71 6.77
N GLN A 155 -10.11 -8.71 6.02
CA GLN A 155 -10.70 -8.91 4.70
C GLN A 155 -10.20 -7.84 3.75
N VAL A 156 -9.65 -8.25 2.63
CA VAL A 156 -9.22 -7.37 1.54
C VAL A 156 -9.95 -7.79 0.27
N LEU A 157 -10.54 -6.82 -0.41
CA LEU A 157 -11.12 -7.02 -1.74
C LEU A 157 -10.23 -6.36 -2.79
N PHE A 158 -9.91 -7.10 -3.83
CA PHE A 158 -9.16 -6.61 -4.99
C PHE A 158 -9.67 -7.30 -6.26
N ASP A 159 -10.14 -6.51 -7.21
CA ASP A 159 -10.86 -7.00 -8.38
C ASP A 159 -12.04 -7.90 -7.94
N LYS A 160 -12.11 -9.12 -8.41
CA LYS A 160 -13.12 -10.12 -8.06
C LYS A 160 -12.71 -11.00 -6.86
N MET A 161 -11.46 -10.84 -6.38
CA MET A 161 -10.88 -11.69 -5.35
C MET A 161 -11.16 -11.17 -3.95
N SER A 162 -11.35 -12.11 -3.03
CA SER A 162 -11.41 -11.84 -1.59
C SER A 162 -10.25 -12.53 -0.89
N PHE A 163 -9.45 -11.74 -0.19
CA PHE A 163 -8.36 -12.22 0.64
C PHE A 163 -8.74 -12.06 2.10
N ASN A 164 -8.66 -13.14 2.85
CA ASN A 164 -8.97 -13.13 4.27
C ASN A 164 -7.71 -13.35 5.11
N ASN A 165 -7.65 -12.71 6.28
CA ASN A 165 -6.53 -12.80 7.21
C ASN A 165 -5.18 -12.51 6.53
N MET A 166 -5.14 -11.45 5.71
CA MET A 166 -3.91 -11.02 5.07
C MET A 166 -2.99 -10.40 6.12
N ASN A 167 -1.77 -10.92 6.20
CA ASN A 167 -0.72 -10.38 7.05
C ASN A 167 0.64 -10.53 6.38
N GLY A 168 1.54 -9.61 6.68
CA GLY A 168 2.89 -9.62 6.12
C GLY A 168 3.60 -8.31 6.30
N LYS A 169 4.81 -8.26 5.78
CA LYS A 169 5.68 -7.09 5.86
C LYS A 169 6.02 -6.59 4.46
N LEU A 170 5.92 -5.27 4.29
CA LEU A 170 6.40 -4.57 3.11
C LEU A 170 7.59 -3.68 3.51
N VAL A 171 8.61 -3.64 2.66
CA VAL A 171 9.74 -2.71 2.82
C VAL A 171 9.86 -1.90 1.54
N VAL A 172 9.69 -0.59 1.67
CA VAL A 172 9.81 0.36 0.55
C VAL A 172 11.14 1.06 0.66
N LYS A 173 12.01 0.88 -0.33
CA LYS A 173 13.32 1.48 -0.35
C LYS A 173 13.90 1.54 -1.75
N ASP A 174 14.60 2.64 -2.08
CA ASP A 174 15.39 2.78 -3.32
C ASP A 174 14.58 2.47 -4.61
N GLY A 175 13.32 2.89 -4.67
CA GLY A 175 12.47 2.63 -5.83
C GLY A 175 11.94 1.20 -5.91
N LYS A 176 11.90 0.48 -4.79
CA LYS A 176 11.50 -0.92 -4.69
C LYS A 176 10.58 -1.17 -3.51
N VAL A 177 9.61 -2.04 -3.70
CA VAL A 177 8.75 -2.59 -2.64
C VAL A 177 9.06 -4.08 -2.50
N ASP A 178 9.70 -4.48 -1.41
CA ASP A 178 9.89 -5.89 -1.05
C ASP A 178 8.70 -6.37 -0.23
N MET A 179 8.09 -7.47 -0.64
CA MET A 179 7.00 -8.17 0.04
C MET A 179 7.55 -9.41 0.74
N LYS A 180 7.38 -9.48 2.06
CA LYS A 180 7.94 -10.57 2.88
C LYS A 180 6.84 -11.31 3.63
N ASN A 181 6.73 -12.61 3.36
CA ASN A 181 5.78 -13.51 4.00
C ASN A 181 4.34 -12.96 4.01
N LEU A 182 3.91 -12.40 2.87
CA LEU A 182 2.54 -11.92 2.72
C LEU A 182 1.62 -13.13 2.62
N SER A 183 1.02 -13.50 3.75
CA SER A 183 0.15 -14.66 3.90
C SER A 183 -1.31 -14.23 3.83
N MET A 184 -2.14 -14.99 3.13
CA MET A 184 -3.56 -14.73 2.98
C MET A 184 -4.35 -15.99 2.70
N ASN A 185 -5.60 -16.03 3.11
CA ASN A 185 -6.54 -17.08 2.73
C ASN A 185 -7.38 -16.62 1.55
N THR A 186 -7.39 -17.39 0.49
CA THR A 186 -8.15 -17.14 -0.73
C THR A 186 -8.39 -18.45 -1.49
N MET A 187 -9.35 -18.48 -2.39
CA MET A 187 -9.67 -19.66 -3.22
C MET A 187 -9.82 -20.98 -2.44
N GLY A 188 -10.35 -20.87 -1.20
CA GLY A 188 -10.55 -22.04 -0.31
C GLY A 188 -9.29 -22.55 0.39
N GLY A 189 -8.13 -21.96 0.17
CA GLY A 189 -6.86 -22.36 0.75
C GLY A 189 -6.05 -21.20 1.30
N ASN A 190 -4.73 -21.41 1.43
CA ASN A 190 -3.78 -20.41 1.90
C ASN A 190 -2.71 -20.13 0.83
N VAL A 191 -2.39 -18.87 0.66
CA VAL A 191 -1.30 -18.39 -0.22
C VAL A 191 -0.31 -17.61 0.62
N VAL A 192 0.98 -17.94 0.47
CA VAL A 192 2.08 -17.14 1.01
C VAL A 192 2.88 -16.59 -0.15
N MET A 193 3.00 -15.27 -0.24
CA MET A 193 3.74 -14.57 -1.28
C MET A 193 5.00 -13.92 -0.72
N ASN A 194 6.09 -14.06 -1.45
CA ASN A 194 7.32 -13.31 -1.27
C ASN A 194 7.76 -12.76 -2.62
N GLY A 195 8.30 -11.57 -2.64
CA GLY A 195 8.73 -11.00 -3.90
C GLY A 195 9.02 -9.52 -3.80
N TYR A 196 9.09 -8.88 -4.95
CA TYR A 196 9.27 -7.45 -5.03
C TYR A 196 8.62 -6.87 -6.28
N TYR A 197 8.30 -5.60 -6.19
CA TYR A 197 8.01 -4.71 -7.29
C TYR A 197 9.06 -3.60 -7.31
N SER A 198 9.65 -3.32 -8.49
CA SER A 198 10.74 -2.35 -8.63
C SER A 198 10.49 -1.40 -9.79
N THR A 199 10.59 -0.13 -9.51
CA THR A 199 10.65 0.96 -10.48
C THR A 199 12.02 1.65 -10.47
N ALA A 200 13.09 0.93 -10.08
CA ALA A 200 14.46 1.43 -10.21
C ALA A 200 14.77 1.87 -11.65
N ASN A 201 14.13 1.23 -12.63
CA ASN A 201 13.96 1.74 -13.98
C ASN A 201 12.48 1.96 -14.27
N VAL A 202 12.02 3.21 -14.19
CA VAL A 202 10.60 3.57 -14.39
C VAL A 202 10.09 3.15 -15.78
N LYS A 203 10.95 3.16 -16.81
CA LYS A 203 10.55 2.74 -18.17
C LYS A 203 10.42 1.23 -18.32
N LYS A 204 10.90 0.48 -17.36
CA LYS A 204 10.90 -0.98 -17.35
C LYS A 204 10.71 -1.48 -15.92
N PRO A 205 9.49 -1.30 -15.36
CA PRO A 205 9.18 -1.82 -14.03
C PRO A 205 9.28 -3.35 -14.04
N GLU A 206 9.77 -3.91 -12.96
CA GLU A 206 9.98 -5.34 -12.82
C GLU A 206 9.23 -5.87 -11.59
N MET A 207 8.65 -7.03 -11.72
CA MET A 207 8.03 -7.77 -10.62
C MET A 207 8.62 -9.19 -10.53
N LYS A 208 9.03 -9.56 -9.33
CA LYS A 208 9.32 -10.94 -8.97
C LYS A 208 8.36 -11.38 -7.88
N ALA A 209 7.69 -12.50 -8.08
CA ALA A 209 6.76 -13.05 -7.10
C ALA A 209 6.95 -14.56 -6.98
N GLY A 210 7.14 -15.03 -5.76
CA GLY A 210 7.11 -16.45 -5.41
C GLY A 210 5.87 -16.72 -4.57
N PHE A 211 5.07 -17.67 -5.00
CA PHE A 211 3.84 -18.10 -4.33
C PHE A 211 4.00 -19.52 -3.79
N LYS A 212 3.66 -19.71 -2.53
CA LYS A 212 3.43 -21.02 -1.95
C LYS A 212 1.92 -21.22 -1.78
N LEU A 213 1.39 -22.17 -2.49
CA LEU A 213 -0.05 -22.48 -2.54
C LEU A 213 -0.32 -23.70 -1.67
N SER A 214 -1.32 -23.60 -0.81
CA SER A 214 -1.70 -24.69 0.08
C SER A 214 -3.21 -24.90 0.02
N ASN A 215 -3.61 -26.08 -0.45
CA ASN A 215 -5.01 -26.51 -0.49
C ASN A 215 -5.94 -25.58 -1.30
N ILE A 216 -5.47 -25.06 -2.45
CA ILE A 216 -6.24 -24.18 -3.31
C ILE A 216 -7.28 -25.00 -4.09
N GLY A 217 -8.53 -24.55 -4.07
CA GLY A 217 -9.62 -25.20 -4.80
C GLY A 217 -9.51 -24.98 -6.31
N PHE A 218 -9.59 -26.04 -7.13
CA PHE A 218 -9.54 -25.93 -8.60
C PHE A 218 -10.64 -25.02 -9.15
N ALA A 219 -11.88 -25.25 -8.76
CA ALA A 219 -13.03 -24.47 -9.22
C ALA A 219 -12.96 -23.01 -8.78
N GLN A 220 -12.45 -22.73 -7.56
CA GLN A 220 -12.29 -21.37 -7.07
C GLN A 220 -11.18 -20.66 -7.84
N ALA A 221 -10.03 -21.30 -8.06
CA ALA A 221 -8.95 -20.75 -8.86
C ALA A 221 -9.39 -20.40 -10.29
N TYR A 222 -10.19 -21.28 -10.91
CA TYR A 222 -10.77 -21.02 -12.23
C TYR A 222 -11.72 -19.82 -12.22
N LYS A 223 -12.59 -19.73 -11.22
CA LYS A 223 -13.60 -18.66 -11.11
C LYS A 223 -12.97 -17.27 -10.86
N GLU A 224 -11.92 -17.21 -10.05
CA GLU A 224 -11.36 -15.96 -9.54
C GLU A 224 -10.18 -15.44 -10.39
N LEU A 225 -9.50 -16.31 -11.16
CA LEU A 225 -8.30 -15.96 -11.92
C LEU A 225 -8.52 -16.10 -13.43
N ASP A 226 -8.64 -14.98 -14.14
CA ASP A 226 -8.80 -14.96 -15.59
C ASP A 226 -7.64 -15.66 -16.33
N MET A 227 -6.42 -15.61 -15.75
CA MET A 227 -5.27 -16.32 -16.29
C MET A 227 -5.47 -17.84 -16.23
N VAL A 228 -6.03 -18.36 -15.15
CA VAL A 228 -6.31 -19.79 -15.01
C VAL A 228 -7.36 -20.23 -16.02
N GLN A 229 -8.38 -19.41 -16.27
CA GLN A 229 -9.39 -19.68 -17.30
C GLN A 229 -8.78 -19.85 -18.68
N LYS A 230 -7.78 -19.02 -19.01
CA LYS A 230 -7.10 -19.05 -20.31
C LYS A 230 -6.07 -20.19 -20.43
N MET A 231 -5.31 -20.46 -19.38
CA MET A 231 -4.18 -21.39 -19.41
C MET A 231 -4.53 -22.82 -18.98
N ALA A 232 -5.52 -22.97 -18.11
CA ALA A 232 -5.91 -24.26 -17.54
C ALA A 232 -7.44 -24.41 -17.48
N PRO A 233 -8.16 -24.37 -18.62
CA PRO A 233 -9.62 -24.44 -18.64
C PRO A 233 -10.18 -25.73 -18.03
N ILE A 234 -9.39 -26.79 -17.96
CA ILE A 234 -9.77 -28.04 -17.32
C ILE A 234 -10.14 -27.85 -15.82
N PHE A 235 -9.60 -26.80 -15.15
CA PHE A 235 -9.89 -26.52 -13.75
C PHE A 235 -11.37 -26.24 -13.47
N GLU A 236 -12.13 -25.80 -14.47
CA GLU A 236 -13.58 -25.60 -14.37
C GLU A 236 -14.30 -26.88 -13.89
N ASN A 237 -13.87 -28.04 -14.42
CA ASN A 237 -14.52 -29.32 -14.20
C ASN A 237 -13.85 -30.17 -13.13
N LEU A 238 -12.71 -29.72 -12.58
CA LEU A 238 -12.02 -30.43 -11.53
C LEU A 238 -12.61 -30.10 -10.15
N LYS A 239 -12.91 -31.16 -9.40
CA LYS A 239 -13.29 -31.07 -7.98
C LYS A 239 -12.09 -31.44 -7.11
N GLY A 240 -11.94 -30.75 -5.99
CA GLY A 240 -10.83 -30.96 -5.08
C GLY A 240 -9.87 -29.78 -5.05
N ASN A 241 -8.68 -30.04 -4.53
CA ASN A 241 -7.71 -28.99 -4.22
C ASN A 241 -6.31 -29.38 -4.69
N PHE A 242 -5.46 -28.38 -4.90
CA PHE A 242 -4.05 -28.57 -5.20
C PHE A 242 -3.16 -27.73 -4.27
N SER A 243 -1.91 -28.14 -4.16
CA SER A 243 -0.85 -27.42 -3.46
C SER A 243 0.40 -27.41 -4.32
N GLY A 244 1.19 -26.34 -4.20
CA GLY A 244 2.38 -26.19 -5.00
C GLY A 244 3.10 -24.89 -4.74
N SER A 245 4.07 -24.60 -5.58
CA SER A 245 4.78 -23.32 -5.62
C SER A 245 4.91 -22.83 -7.04
N ILE A 246 4.88 -21.52 -7.20
CA ILE A 246 5.06 -20.83 -8.47
C ILE A 246 6.02 -19.66 -8.22
N ASN A 247 7.04 -19.53 -9.06
CA ASN A 247 7.90 -18.36 -9.10
C ASN A 247 7.76 -17.69 -10.45
N VAL A 248 7.61 -16.38 -10.47
CA VAL A 248 7.48 -15.58 -11.67
C VAL A 248 8.37 -14.36 -11.58
N LEU A 249 9.09 -14.08 -12.66
CA LEU A 249 9.81 -12.82 -12.90
C LEU A 249 9.29 -12.26 -14.22
N THR A 250 8.89 -11.01 -14.26
CA THR A 250 8.37 -10.37 -15.47
C THR A 250 8.56 -8.86 -15.41
N ASP A 251 8.72 -8.24 -16.56
CA ASP A 251 8.53 -6.81 -16.70
C ASP A 251 7.03 -6.50 -16.67
N LEU A 252 6.69 -5.28 -16.32
CA LEU A 252 5.31 -4.79 -16.37
C LEU A 252 5.17 -3.70 -17.43
N ASP A 253 4.03 -3.68 -18.10
CA ASP A 253 3.67 -2.62 -19.05
C ASP A 253 3.10 -1.38 -18.33
N ALA A 254 2.71 -0.38 -19.11
CA ALA A 254 2.11 0.86 -18.58
C ALA A 254 0.78 0.66 -17.83
N ALA A 255 0.11 -0.46 -18.04
CA ALA A 255 -1.12 -0.83 -17.34
C ALA A 255 -0.84 -1.74 -16.12
N MET A 256 0.42 -1.87 -15.70
CA MET A 256 0.85 -2.77 -14.63
C MET A 256 0.57 -4.26 -14.92
N SER A 257 0.37 -4.60 -16.18
CA SER A 257 0.15 -5.98 -16.62
C SER A 257 1.47 -6.67 -16.95
N PRO A 258 1.61 -7.98 -16.68
CA PRO A 258 2.81 -8.74 -17.03
C PRO A 258 3.07 -8.74 -18.53
N VAL A 259 4.30 -8.45 -18.92
CA VAL A 259 4.77 -8.52 -20.32
C VAL A 259 5.16 -9.96 -20.63
N LEU A 260 4.27 -10.69 -21.28
CA LEU A 260 4.38 -12.14 -21.46
C LEU A 260 5.69 -12.61 -22.10
N ASN A 261 6.27 -11.83 -23.03
CA ASN A 261 7.53 -12.18 -23.69
C ASN A 261 8.78 -12.01 -22.80
N THR A 262 8.66 -11.35 -21.66
CA THR A 262 9.71 -11.22 -20.64
C THR A 262 9.51 -12.17 -19.46
N MET A 263 8.34 -12.83 -19.41
CA MET A 263 7.97 -13.69 -18.30
C MET A 263 8.89 -14.92 -18.24
N GLN A 264 9.47 -15.12 -17.08
CA GLN A 264 10.25 -16.30 -16.73
C GLN A 264 9.66 -16.86 -15.43
N GLY A 265 9.61 -18.18 -15.33
CA GLY A 265 9.08 -18.77 -14.11
C GLY A 265 9.25 -20.28 -14.08
N ASP A 266 9.07 -20.80 -12.90
CA ASP A 266 9.02 -22.22 -12.60
C ASP A 266 7.87 -22.50 -11.64
N GLY A 267 7.40 -23.73 -11.64
CA GLY A 267 6.36 -24.16 -10.73
C GLY A 267 6.44 -25.64 -10.42
N SER A 268 6.01 -26.01 -9.24
CA SER A 268 5.94 -27.40 -8.82
C SER A 268 4.61 -27.65 -8.08
N PHE A 269 3.90 -28.67 -8.48
CA PHE A 269 2.60 -29.07 -7.92
C PHE A 269 2.65 -30.51 -7.43
N PRO A 270 3.32 -30.77 -6.28
CA PRO A 270 3.56 -32.11 -5.79
C PRO A 270 2.29 -32.82 -5.29
N ARG A 271 1.21 -32.09 -5.08
CA ARG A 271 -0.01 -32.66 -4.52
C ARG A 271 -1.27 -32.06 -5.13
N ALA A 272 -2.12 -32.94 -5.65
CA ALA A 272 -3.51 -32.65 -5.99
C ALA A 272 -4.41 -33.72 -5.35
N THR A 273 -5.53 -33.32 -4.78
CA THR A 273 -6.56 -34.20 -4.27
C THR A 273 -7.79 -33.99 -5.13
N LEU A 274 -8.22 -35.01 -5.85
CA LEU A 274 -9.43 -35.01 -6.66
C LEU A 274 -10.55 -35.70 -5.86
N VAL A 275 -11.77 -35.18 -5.97
CA VAL A 275 -12.96 -35.70 -5.30
C VAL A 275 -14.06 -35.98 -6.32
#